data_b095d3010c6639082af7e7d8e8d196e9
#
_entry.id   b095d3010c6639082af7e7d8e8d196e9
#
_cell.length_a   1.000
_cell.length_b   1.000
_cell.length_c   1.000
_cell.angle_alpha   90.00
_cell.angle_beta   90.00
_cell.angle_gamma   90.00
#
_symmetry.space_group_name_H-M   'P 1'
#
loop_
_entity.id
_entity.type
_entity.pdbx_description
1 polymer ?
#
loop_
_entity_poly.entity_id
_entity_poly.type
_entity_poly.pdbx_seq_one_letter_code
_entity_poly.pdbx_strand_id
1 'polypeptide(L)'
;MVSRRQFLRGALAVPLVGVSAASAYATLIEPYNYLVSQTDVYLKNLPERFENYRITQLTDVHHSRILGIEEVIRVVQLAQQTRPDIFVLTGDYSTSYRRYIEPCAEALGSLSAPDGVWAVLGNHDHYTDSELTTRALERQRIVVLNNKNTSLRRGSDVLQLSGIDDWTWNATDWTKAFAGINKKTPTILLSHQPSVLEFEQTQNVSLILSGHTHGGQIKIPWLGTPAKFATKDLRFAQGLFRHHDVQLYVSSGTGVIGLPIRFGVRPEIAVLRLKRAV
;
A
#
# COMPACT_ATOMS: atom_id res chain seq x y z
N MET A 1 26.72 22.19 44.41
CA MET A 1 27.20 20.90 43.88
C MET A 1 26.04 19.89 43.84
N VAL A 2 25.83 19.23 42.73
CA VAL A 2 24.80 18.16 42.62
C VAL A 2 25.31 16.94 43.37
N SER A 3 24.51 16.40 44.30
CA SER A 3 24.91 15.21 45.06
C SER A 3 24.94 13.97 44.15
N ARG A 4 25.79 12.98 44.46
CA ARG A 4 25.91 11.70 43.73
C ARG A 4 24.55 11.01 43.58
N ARG A 5 23.68 11.13 44.58
CA ARG A 5 22.31 10.60 44.61
C ARG A 5 21.39 11.34 43.66
N GLN A 6 21.49 12.67 43.53
CA GLN A 6 20.76 13.50 42.56
C GLN A 6 21.21 13.23 41.15
N PHE A 7 22.50 13.04 40.90
CA PHE A 7 23.05 12.67 39.60
C PHE A 7 22.55 11.30 39.15
N LEU A 8 22.58 10.28 40.03
CA LEU A 8 22.08 8.94 39.71
C LEU A 8 20.58 8.93 39.49
N ARG A 9 19.79 9.69 40.25
CA ARG A 9 18.36 9.85 40.00
C ARG A 9 18.06 10.52 38.64
N GLY A 10 18.81 11.54 38.28
CA GLY A 10 18.72 12.18 36.97
C GLY A 10 19.12 11.24 35.84
N ALA A 11 20.20 10.51 36.00
CA ALA A 11 20.71 9.53 35.01
C ALA A 11 19.71 8.38 34.75
N LEU A 12 18.86 8.02 35.70
CA LEU A 12 17.80 7.03 35.51
C LEU A 12 16.48 7.68 35.01
N ALA A 13 16.17 8.89 35.41
CA ALA A 13 14.92 9.57 35.04
C ALA A 13 14.89 9.99 33.56
N VAL A 14 16.02 10.46 33.02
CA VAL A 14 16.10 10.93 31.63
C VAL A 14 15.75 9.81 30.61
N PRO A 15 16.37 8.60 30.66
CA PRO A 15 15.99 7.54 29.74
C PRO A 15 14.56 7.06 29.94
N LEU A 16 14.04 7.03 31.17
CA LEU A 16 12.66 6.63 31.45
C LEU A 16 11.65 7.60 30.81
N VAL A 17 11.87 8.91 30.95
CA VAL A 17 11.05 9.94 30.31
C VAL A 17 11.16 9.84 28.79
N GLY A 18 12.35 9.63 28.25
CA GLY A 18 12.58 9.46 26.81
C GLY A 18 11.83 8.26 26.23
N VAL A 19 11.87 7.11 26.89
CA VAL A 19 11.14 5.89 26.48
C VAL A 19 9.63 6.12 26.56
N SER A 20 9.14 6.76 27.63
CA SER A 20 7.69 7.04 27.78
C SER A 20 7.20 8.00 26.68
N ALA A 21 7.95 9.05 26.36
CA ALA A 21 7.61 9.99 25.31
C ALA A 21 7.63 9.34 23.93
N ALA A 22 8.64 8.52 23.63
CA ALA A 22 8.73 7.77 22.38
C ALA A 22 7.58 6.76 22.23
N SER A 23 7.20 6.07 23.30
CA SER A 23 6.06 5.16 23.31
C SER A 23 4.75 5.88 23.07
N ALA A 24 4.51 7.02 23.72
CA ALA A 24 3.33 7.84 23.51
C ALA A 24 3.27 8.37 22.07
N TYR A 25 4.37 8.85 21.53
CA TYR A 25 4.45 9.29 20.13
C TYR A 25 4.13 8.14 19.16
N ALA A 26 4.72 6.97 19.38
CA ALA A 26 4.55 5.80 18.52
C ALA A 26 3.14 5.22 18.53
N THR A 27 2.38 5.43 19.61
CA THR A 27 1.02 4.89 19.75
C THR A 27 -0.08 5.92 19.48
N LEU A 28 0.13 7.19 19.83
CA LEU A 28 -0.92 8.20 19.83
C LEU A 28 -0.76 9.23 18.70
N ILE A 29 0.42 9.37 18.12
CA ILE A 29 0.70 10.41 17.13
C ILE A 29 1.05 9.82 15.77
N GLU A 30 2.11 9.03 15.69
CA GLU A 30 2.63 8.57 14.39
C GLU A 30 1.65 7.72 13.59
N PRO A 31 0.82 6.82 14.17
CA PRO A 31 -0.17 6.04 13.42
C PRO A 31 -1.24 6.88 12.70
N TYR A 32 -1.42 8.14 13.11
CA TYR A 32 -2.39 9.08 12.55
C TYR A 32 -1.74 10.23 11.78
N ASN A 33 -0.42 10.24 11.68
CA ASN A 33 0.35 11.28 10.98
C ASN A 33 0.58 10.91 9.52
N TYR A 34 -0.50 10.94 8.72
CA TYR A 34 -0.50 10.54 7.32
C TYR A 34 0.49 11.33 6.48
N LEU A 35 1.25 10.63 5.65
CA LEU A 35 2.16 11.19 4.65
C LEU A 35 1.55 11.04 3.26
N VAL A 36 1.38 12.12 2.54
CA VAL A 36 1.17 12.07 1.10
C VAL A 36 2.54 12.11 0.44
N SER A 37 3.01 10.96 0.00
CA SER A 37 4.31 10.83 -0.68
C SER A 37 4.16 11.07 -2.19
N GLN A 38 5.24 11.50 -2.86
CA GLN A 38 5.29 11.59 -4.32
C GLN A 38 6.56 10.92 -4.83
N THR A 39 6.38 10.04 -5.83
CA THR A 39 7.48 9.30 -6.44
C THR A 39 7.36 9.31 -7.96
N ASP A 40 8.41 9.73 -8.66
CA ASP A 40 8.50 9.60 -10.11
C ASP A 40 8.95 8.18 -10.47
N VAL A 41 8.19 7.52 -11.34
CA VAL A 41 8.47 6.16 -11.81
C VAL A 41 8.75 6.21 -13.30
N TYR A 42 9.98 5.90 -13.70
CA TYR A 42 10.43 5.96 -15.08
C TYR A 42 10.23 4.63 -15.78
N LEU A 43 9.26 4.56 -16.71
CA LEU A 43 8.93 3.35 -17.44
C LEU A 43 9.49 3.37 -18.86
N LYS A 44 10.12 2.26 -19.28
CA LYS A 44 10.46 2.02 -20.67
C LYS A 44 9.19 1.90 -21.50
N ASN A 45 9.22 2.44 -22.72
CA ASN A 45 8.10 2.37 -23.67
C ASN A 45 6.76 2.96 -23.15
N LEU A 46 6.79 3.82 -22.14
CA LEU A 46 5.58 4.51 -21.71
C LEU A 46 5.06 5.37 -22.88
N PRO A 47 3.79 5.19 -23.31
CA PRO A 47 3.22 6.00 -24.38
C PRO A 47 3.15 7.48 -23.98
N GLU A 48 3.27 8.37 -24.94
CA GLU A 48 3.41 9.82 -24.71
C GLU A 48 2.24 10.40 -23.91
N ARG A 49 1.03 9.97 -24.19
CA ARG A 49 -0.19 10.46 -23.51
C ARG A 49 -0.33 10.00 -22.04
N PHE A 50 0.56 9.10 -21.60
CA PHE A 50 0.69 8.68 -20.20
C PHE A 50 1.90 9.33 -19.49
N GLU A 51 2.62 10.25 -20.15
CA GLU A 51 3.62 11.07 -19.48
C GLU A 51 2.95 11.95 -18.40
N ASN A 52 3.49 11.92 -17.18
CA ASN A 52 2.93 12.54 -15.99
C ASN A 52 1.61 11.94 -15.47
N TYR A 53 1.22 10.75 -15.92
CA TYR A 53 0.07 10.04 -15.42
C TYR A 53 0.19 9.78 -13.91
N ARG A 54 -0.82 10.19 -13.16
CA ARG A 54 -0.81 10.16 -11.69
C ARG A 54 -1.64 8.99 -11.18
N ILE A 55 -0.99 8.14 -10.41
CA ILE A 55 -1.63 7.02 -9.71
C ILE A 55 -1.60 7.33 -8.22
N THR A 56 -2.75 7.32 -7.55
CA THR A 56 -2.77 7.34 -6.09
C THR A 56 -3.09 5.94 -5.59
N GLN A 57 -2.14 5.40 -4.84
CA GLN A 57 -2.26 4.09 -4.21
C GLN A 57 -2.66 4.23 -2.74
N LEU A 58 -3.69 3.48 -2.34
CA LEU A 58 -4.03 3.18 -0.97
C LEU A 58 -3.90 1.67 -0.74
N THR A 59 -3.45 1.28 0.43
CA THR A 59 -3.28 -0.12 0.82
C THR A 59 -3.29 -0.25 2.33
N ASP A 60 -3.54 -1.47 2.81
CA ASP A 60 -3.41 -1.80 4.22
C ASP A 60 -4.19 -0.80 5.11
N VAL A 61 -5.45 -0.61 4.79
CA VAL A 61 -6.34 0.31 5.53
C VAL A 61 -6.62 -0.26 6.93
N HIS A 62 -6.83 -1.58 7.02
CA HIS A 62 -7.07 -2.30 8.26
C HIS A 62 -8.14 -1.68 9.15
N HIS A 63 -9.29 -1.29 8.54
CA HIS A 63 -10.44 -0.83 9.33
C HIS A 63 -10.77 -1.86 10.40
N SER A 64 -10.76 -1.44 11.64
CA SER A 64 -10.86 -2.30 12.81
C SER A 64 -11.26 -1.50 14.04
N ARG A 65 -11.20 -2.14 15.20
CA ARG A 65 -11.34 -1.42 16.48
C ARG A 65 -10.20 -0.42 16.73
N ILE A 66 -9.01 -0.67 16.15
CA ILE A 66 -7.83 0.19 16.33
C ILE A 66 -7.91 1.40 15.40
N LEU A 67 -8.18 1.16 14.11
CA LEU A 67 -8.40 2.21 13.12
C LEU A 67 -9.91 2.33 12.86
N GLY A 68 -10.54 3.32 13.49
CA GLY A 68 -11.97 3.60 13.35
C GLY A 68 -12.33 4.14 11.97
N ILE A 69 -13.64 4.19 11.67
CA ILE A 69 -14.14 4.63 10.38
C ILE A 69 -13.80 6.11 10.09
N GLU A 70 -13.71 6.93 11.11
CA GLU A 70 -13.37 8.35 11.00
C GLU A 70 -11.97 8.54 10.38
N GLU A 71 -11.03 7.66 10.75
CA GLU A 71 -9.69 7.69 10.18
C GLU A 71 -9.68 7.19 8.74
N VAL A 72 -10.50 6.18 8.40
CA VAL A 72 -10.66 5.74 7.00
C VAL A 72 -11.22 6.88 6.14
N ILE A 73 -12.23 7.59 6.62
CA ILE A 73 -12.81 8.75 5.95
C ILE A 73 -11.75 9.84 5.77
N ARG A 74 -10.93 10.11 6.79
CA ARG A 74 -9.84 11.08 6.73
C ARG A 74 -8.80 10.71 5.67
N VAL A 75 -8.40 9.43 5.60
CA VAL A 75 -7.49 8.91 4.57
C VAL A 75 -8.07 9.12 3.17
N VAL A 76 -9.34 8.78 2.97
CA VAL A 76 -10.05 8.97 1.70
C VAL A 76 -10.09 10.45 1.29
N GLN A 77 -10.38 11.36 2.22
CA GLN A 77 -10.38 12.81 1.95
C GLN A 77 -8.99 13.32 1.54
N LEU A 78 -7.93 12.89 2.23
CA LEU A 78 -6.55 13.24 1.88
C LEU A 78 -6.15 12.66 0.52
N ALA A 79 -6.53 11.41 0.25
CA ALA A 79 -6.27 10.77 -1.03
C ALA A 79 -6.98 11.48 -2.19
N GLN A 80 -8.25 11.88 -2.02
CA GLN A 80 -9.01 12.62 -3.03
C GLN A 80 -8.38 13.98 -3.38
N GLN A 81 -7.72 14.63 -2.40
CA GLN A 81 -7.02 15.90 -2.64
C GLN A 81 -5.80 15.74 -3.56
N THR A 82 -5.28 14.54 -3.75
CA THR A 82 -4.15 14.29 -4.66
C THR A 82 -4.53 14.43 -6.13
N ARG A 83 -5.83 14.37 -6.46
CA ARG A 83 -6.39 14.51 -7.81
C ARG A 83 -5.66 13.62 -8.83
N PRO A 84 -5.65 12.30 -8.66
CA PRO A 84 -4.99 11.39 -9.58
C PRO A 84 -5.78 11.20 -10.87
N ASP A 85 -5.14 10.57 -11.85
CA ASP A 85 -5.83 10.03 -13.03
C ASP A 85 -6.55 8.72 -12.70
N ILE A 86 -6.00 7.93 -11.76
CA ILE A 86 -6.53 6.64 -11.31
C ILE A 86 -6.25 6.41 -9.82
N PHE A 87 -7.18 5.79 -9.12
CA PHE A 87 -6.92 5.20 -7.81
C PHE A 87 -6.67 3.70 -7.94
N VAL A 88 -5.69 3.20 -7.20
CA VAL A 88 -5.44 1.77 -7.05
C VAL A 88 -5.41 1.39 -5.57
N LEU A 89 -6.12 0.32 -5.23
CA LEU A 89 -6.27 -0.19 -3.88
C LEU A 89 -5.65 -1.59 -3.84
N THR A 90 -4.57 -1.76 -3.07
CA THR A 90 -3.77 -2.99 -3.10
C THR A 90 -3.98 -3.89 -1.89
N GLY A 91 -5.22 -3.97 -1.40
CA GLY A 91 -5.65 -4.98 -0.43
C GLY A 91 -5.59 -4.57 1.04
N ASP A 92 -6.03 -5.48 1.88
CA ASP A 92 -6.11 -5.39 3.34
C ASP A 92 -6.98 -4.23 3.83
N TYR A 93 -8.27 -4.25 3.41
CA TYR A 93 -9.24 -3.20 3.74
C TYR A 93 -9.72 -3.25 5.18
N SER A 94 -9.93 -4.48 5.71
CA SER A 94 -10.42 -4.68 7.08
C SER A 94 -9.62 -5.76 7.82
N THR A 95 -9.74 -5.77 9.15
CA THR A 95 -9.04 -6.74 9.99
C THR A 95 -10.02 -7.55 10.83
N SER A 96 -9.92 -8.88 10.72
CA SER A 96 -10.45 -9.90 11.63
C SER A 96 -11.97 -10.04 11.76
N TYR A 97 -12.80 -9.05 11.42
CA TYR A 97 -14.25 -9.12 11.61
C TYR A 97 -15.02 -8.55 10.41
N ARG A 98 -15.99 -9.31 9.91
CA ARG A 98 -16.87 -8.96 8.78
C ARG A 98 -17.56 -7.60 8.93
N ARG A 99 -17.89 -7.19 10.16
CA ARG A 99 -18.56 -5.91 10.46
C ARG A 99 -17.78 -4.67 10.00
N TYR A 100 -16.48 -4.80 9.75
CA TYR A 100 -15.63 -3.70 9.30
C TYR A 100 -15.55 -3.59 7.78
N ILE A 101 -16.02 -4.61 7.03
CA ILE A 101 -15.88 -4.66 5.57
C ILE A 101 -16.77 -3.60 4.91
N GLU A 102 -18.07 -3.65 5.14
CA GLU A 102 -19.02 -2.75 4.45
C GLU A 102 -18.76 -1.27 4.76
N PRO A 103 -18.57 -0.83 6.04
CA PRO A 103 -18.27 0.57 6.32
C PRO A 103 -16.97 1.04 5.67
N CYS A 104 -15.92 0.19 5.61
CA CYS A 104 -14.68 0.51 4.92
C CYS A 104 -14.91 0.71 3.42
N ALA A 105 -15.63 -0.22 2.77
CA ALA A 105 -15.94 -0.14 1.36
C ALA A 105 -16.79 1.11 1.04
N GLU A 106 -17.77 1.45 1.88
CA GLU A 106 -18.59 2.67 1.73
C GLU A 106 -17.72 3.94 1.78
N ALA A 107 -16.79 4.02 2.74
CA ALA A 107 -15.86 5.16 2.83
C ALA A 107 -14.97 5.26 1.58
N LEU A 108 -14.38 4.13 1.13
CA LEU A 108 -13.57 4.04 -0.08
C LEU A 108 -14.36 4.38 -1.35
N GLY A 109 -15.66 4.11 -1.36
CA GLY A 109 -16.57 4.46 -2.47
C GLY A 109 -16.69 5.95 -2.76
N SER A 110 -16.22 6.81 -1.86
CA SER A 110 -16.14 8.25 -2.09
C SER A 110 -14.96 8.67 -2.97
N LEU A 111 -14.02 7.76 -3.26
CA LEU A 111 -12.91 8.01 -4.18
C LEU A 111 -13.43 8.12 -5.63
N SER A 112 -12.93 9.11 -6.37
CA SER A 112 -13.29 9.32 -7.77
C SER A 112 -12.08 9.83 -8.56
N ALA A 113 -11.82 9.20 -9.69
CA ALA A 113 -10.77 9.61 -10.63
C ALA A 113 -11.26 9.37 -12.08
N PRO A 114 -10.68 10.08 -13.08
CA PRO A 114 -11.06 9.93 -14.49
C PRO A 114 -11.03 8.48 -15.02
N ASP A 115 -9.98 7.73 -14.66
CA ASP A 115 -9.80 6.33 -15.07
C ASP A 115 -10.29 5.33 -13.99
N GLY A 116 -11.09 5.81 -13.02
CA GLY A 116 -11.78 4.99 -12.03
C GLY A 116 -10.94 4.60 -10.80
N VAL A 117 -11.51 3.65 -10.04
CA VAL A 117 -10.93 3.08 -8.81
C VAL A 117 -10.82 1.58 -8.99
N TRP A 118 -9.63 1.04 -8.85
CA TRP A 118 -9.31 -0.36 -9.12
C TRP A 118 -8.70 -1.02 -7.90
N ALA A 119 -9.05 -2.27 -7.63
CA ALA A 119 -8.68 -2.95 -6.40
C ALA A 119 -8.17 -4.38 -6.66
N VAL A 120 -7.32 -4.86 -5.77
CA VAL A 120 -7.06 -6.30 -5.56
C VAL A 120 -7.22 -6.60 -4.08
N LEU A 121 -7.40 -7.87 -3.73
CA LEU A 121 -7.50 -8.29 -2.33
C LEU A 121 -6.12 -8.57 -1.74
N GLY A 122 -6.03 -8.45 -0.40
CA GLY A 122 -4.90 -8.88 0.40
C GLY A 122 -5.23 -10.09 1.27
N ASN A 123 -4.24 -10.57 2.01
CA ASN A 123 -4.39 -11.76 2.83
C ASN A 123 -5.39 -11.59 3.99
N HIS A 124 -5.53 -10.39 4.55
CA HIS A 124 -6.53 -10.13 5.59
C HIS A 124 -7.95 -10.09 5.04
N ASP A 125 -8.15 -9.71 3.79
CA ASP A 125 -9.45 -9.77 3.13
C ASP A 125 -9.89 -11.23 2.95
N HIS A 126 -8.97 -12.12 2.54
CA HIS A 126 -9.22 -13.57 2.49
C HIS A 126 -9.45 -14.15 3.88
N TYR A 127 -8.62 -13.78 4.86
CA TYR A 127 -8.78 -14.23 6.24
C TYR A 127 -10.14 -13.84 6.83
N THR A 128 -10.65 -12.66 6.49
CA THR A 128 -11.91 -12.16 7.03
C THR A 128 -13.12 -12.68 6.25
N ASP A 129 -13.23 -12.34 4.97
CA ASP A 129 -14.23 -12.82 4.00
C ASP A 129 -14.00 -12.14 2.63
N SER A 130 -13.26 -12.80 1.76
CA SER A 130 -12.91 -12.26 0.44
C SER A 130 -14.11 -12.02 -0.46
N GLU A 131 -15.14 -12.88 -0.37
CA GLU A 131 -16.34 -12.77 -1.19
C GLU A 131 -17.19 -11.57 -0.75
N LEU A 132 -17.38 -11.37 0.55
CA LEU A 132 -18.07 -10.19 1.08
C LEU A 132 -17.30 -8.92 0.76
N THR A 133 -15.96 -8.93 0.91
CA THR A 133 -15.10 -7.78 0.59
C THR A 133 -15.23 -7.40 -0.89
N THR A 134 -15.13 -8.37 -1.80
CA THR A 134 -15.32 -8.14 -3.23
C THR A 134 -16.68 -7.51 -3.52
N ARG A 135 -17.78 -8.11 -3.03
CA ARG A 135 -19.12 -7.57 -3.25
C ARG A 135 -19.31 -6.18 -2.66
N ALA A 136 -18.74 -5.91 -1.48
CA ALA A 136 -18.84 -4.61 -0.84
C ALA A 136 -18.13 -3.53 -1.67
N LEU A 137 -16.91 -3.80 -2.17
CA LEU A 137 -16.17 -2.89 -3.05
C LEU A 137 -16.90 -2.65 -4.37
N GLU A 138 -17.40 -3.71 -5.03
CA GLU A 138 -18.11 -3.61 -6.32
C GLU A 138 -19.43 -2.82 -6.22
N ARG A 139 -20.17 -2.93 -5.10
CA ARG A 139 -21.35 -2.08 -4.82
C ARG A 139 -21.00 -0.59 -4.81
N GLN A 140 -19.78 -0.26 -4.43
CA GLN A 140 -19.25 1.11 -4.41
C GLN A 140 -18.58 1.52 -5.74
N ARG A 141 -18.79 0.76 -6.82
CA ARG A 141 -18.19 1.00 -8.16
C ARG A 141 -16.66 0.91 -8.17
N ILE A 142 -16.08 0.24 -7.22
CA ILE A 142 -14.66 -0.09 -7.20
C ILE A 142 -14.49 -1.41 -7.95
N VAL A 143 -13.69 -1.42 -9.01
CA VAL A 143 -13.52 -2.60 -9.86
C VAL A 143 -12.46 -3.51 -9.26
N VAL A 144 -12.83 -4.73 -8.90
CA VAL A 144 -11.91 -5.74 -8.35
C VAL A 144 -11.27 -6.53 -9.48
N LEU A 145 -9.93 -6.42 -9.59
CA LEU A 145 -9.10 -7.04 -10.64
C LEU A 145 -8.46 -8.37 -10.20
N ASN A 146 -9.06 -9.09 -9.25
CA ASN A 146 -8.51 -10.39 -8.86
C ASN A 146 -8.44 -11.32 -10.07
N ASN A 147 -7.20 -11.65 -10.51
CA ASN A 147 -6.91 -12.45 -11.69
C ASN A 147 -7.56 -11.92 -12.99
N LYS A 148 -7.58 -10.61 -13.14
CA LYS A 148 -8.17 -9.92 -14.30
C LYS A 148 -7.23 -8.82 -14.78
N ASN A 149 -7.50 -8.34 -15.99
CA ASN A 149 -6.80 -7.16 -16.53
C ASN A 149 -7.73 -6.28 -17.33
N THR A 150 -7.26 -5.07 -17.60
CA THR A 150 -7.93 -4.09 -18.44
C THR A 150 -6.91 -3.22 -19.15
N SER A 151 -7.37 -2.49 -20.16
CA SER A 151 -6.57 -1.50 -20.89
C SER A 151 -7.05 -0.09 -20.56
N LEU A 152 -6.18 0.74 -20.03
CA LEU A 152 -6.38 2.18 -19.93
C LEU A 152 -6.04 2.81 -21.27
N ARG A 153 -6.92 3.66 -21.81
CA ARG A 153 -6.76 4.22 -23.17
C ARG A 153 -6.79 5.73 -23.15
N ARG A 154 -5.83 6.34 -23.86
CA ARG A 154 -5.78 7.78 -24.15
C ARG A 154 -5.53 8.01 -25.64
N GLY A 155 -6.62 8.15 -26.42
CA GLY A 155 -6.56 8.11 -27.86
C GLY A 155 -6.07 6.73 -28.36
N SER A 156 -4.99 6.71 -29.13
CA SER A 156 -4.34 5.48 -29.62
C SER A 156 -3.44 4.80 -28.58
N ASP A 157 -3.05 5.53 -27.53
CA ASP A 157 -2.11 5.08 -26.53
C ASP A 157 -2.78 4.15 -25.50
N VAL A 158 -2.07 3.09 -25.14
CA VAL A 158 -2.57 2.05 -24.25
C VAL A 158 -1.57 1.78 -23.12
N LEU A 159 -2.07 1.73 -21.89
CA LEU A 159 -1.38 1.25 -20.71
C LEU A 159 -2.18 0.08 -20.15
N GLN A 160 -1.55 -1.07 -19.91
CA GLN A 160 -2.23 -2.23 -19.35
C GLN A 160 -2.26 -2.14 -17.82
N LEU A 161 -3.38 -2.48 -17.24
CA LEU A 161 -3.55 -2.66 -15.80
C LEU A 161 -3.99 -4.09 -15.53
N SER A 162 -3.21 -4.83 -14.77
CA SER A 162 -3.50 -6.20 -14.36
C SER A 162 -3.55 -6.29 -12.86
N GLY A 163 -4.32 -7.22 -12.33
CA GLY A 163 -4.36 -7.52 -10.91
C GLY A 163 -4.35 -9.02 -10.67
N ILE A 164 -3.64 -9.44 -9.67
CA ILE A 164 -3.65 -10.82 -9.19
C ILE A 164 -4.33 -10.90 -7.83
N ASP A 165 -4.95 -12.03 -7.56
CA ASP A 165 -5.43 -12.38 -6.24
C ASP A 165 -4.27 -12.82 -5.34
N ASP A 166 -4.52 -12.95 -4.06
CA ASP A 166 -3.50 -13.26 -3.06
C ASP A 166 -2.85 -14.63 -3.30
N TRP A 167 -1.53 -14.62 -3.50
CA TRP A 167 -0.78 -15.85 -3.78
C TRP A 167 -0.56 -16.71 -2.53
N THR A 168 -0.58 -16.12 -1.33
CA THR A 168 -0.43 -16.87 -0.07
C THR A 168 -1.65 -17.73 0.25
N TRP A 169 -2.80 -17.37 -0.32
CA TRP A 169 -4.03 -18.16 -0.28
C TRP A 169 -4.19 -19.10 -1.48
N ASN A 170 -3.14 -19.21 -2.31
CA ASN A 170 -3.17 -20.01 -3.55
C ASN A 170 -4.32 -19.60 -4.49
N ALA A 171 -4.71 -18.34 -4.44
CA ALA A 171 -5.83 -17.78 -5.22
C ALA A 171 -5.39 -17.14 -6.54
N THR A 172 -4.08 -17.02 -6.78
CA THR A 172 -3.53 -16.39 -7.99
C THR A 172 -3.68 -17.28 -9.23
N ASP A 173 -4.26 -16.70 -10.29
CA ASP A 173 -4.33 -17.29 -11.63
C ASP A 173 -3.63 -16.36 -12.65
N TRP A 174 -2.36 -16.61 -12.89
CA TRP A 174 -1.52 -15.83 -13.79
C TRP A 174 -2.03 -15.85 -15.23
N THR A 175 -2.60 -16.97 -15.67
CA THR A 175 -3.12 -17.10 -17.03
C THR A 175 -4.27 -16.14 -17.27
N LYS A 176 -5.20 -16.04 -16.33
CA LYS A 176 -6.30 -15.07 -16.41
C LYS A 176 -5.81 -13.63 -16.22
N ALA A 177 -4.93 -13.38 -15.26
CA ALA A 177 -4.41 -12.03 -14.97
C ALA A 177 -3.72 -11.42 -16.20
N PHE A 178 -3.08 -12.21 -17.05
CA PHE A 178 -2.37 -11.73 -18.25
C PHE A 178 -3.04 -12.12 -19.57
N ALA A 179 -4.28 -12.62 -19.54
CA ALA A 179 -4.98 -13.01 -20.75
C ALA A 179 -5.11 -11.85 -21.75
N GLY A 180 -4.62 -12.03 -22.98
CA GLY A 180 -4.71 -11.03 -24.04
C GLY A 180 -3.81 -9.80 -23.90
N ILE A 181 -2.95 -9.73 -22.88
CA ILE A 181 -2.02 -8.62 -22.71
C ILE A 181 -0.92 -8.70 -23.80
N ASN A 182 -0.72 -7.58 -24.49
CA ASN A 182 0.40 -7.45 -25.42
C ASN A 182 1.70 -7.17 -24.65
N LYS A 183 2.66 -8.09 -24.71
CA LYS A 183 3.96 -7.99 -24.00
C LYS A 183 4.80 -6.74 -24.35
N LYS A 184 4.49 -6.07 -25.47
CA LYS A 184 5.17 -4.81 -25.86
C LYS A 184 4.53 -3.58 -25.21
N THR A 185 3.35 -3.70 -24.64
CA THR A 185 2.65 -2.60 -23.97
C THR A 185 3.03 -2.55 -22.51
N PRO A 186 3.41 -1.40 -21.97
CA PRO A 186 3.71 -1.26 -20.55
C PRO A 186 2.53 -1.76 -19.71
N THR A 187 2.85 -2.57 -18.71
CA THR A 187 1.86 -3.20 -17.83
C THR A 187 2.14 -2.82 -16.39
N ILE A 188 1.10 -2.32 -15.71
CA ILE A 188 1.09 -2.14 -14.27
C ILE A 188 0.38 -3.34 -13.66
N LEU A 189 1.02 -3.99 -12.69
CA LEU A 189 0.48 -5.11 -11.93
C LEU A 189 0.12 -4.66 -10.51
N LEU A 190 -1.11 -4.89 -10.11
CA LEU A 190 -1.55 -4.77 -8.72
C LEU A 190 -1.37 -6.11 -8.03
N SER A 191 -0.63 -6.13 -6.94
CA SER A 191 -0.43 -7.30 -6.08
C SER A 191 -0.28 -6.84 -4.64
N HIS A 192 -0.97 -7.50 -3.72
CA HIS A 192 -0.84 -7.14 -2.31
C HIS A 192 0.59 -7.37 -1.80
N GLN A 193 1.13 -8.58 -2.00
CA GLN A 193 2.47 -8.92 -1.51
C GLN A 193 3.58 -8.51 -2.49
N PRO A 194 4.67 -7.89 -2.01
CA PRO A 194 5.78 -7.45 -2.83
C PRO A 194 6.72 -8.58 -3.30
N SER A 195 6.74 -9.73 -2.62
CA SER A 195 7.58 -10.89 -3.01
C SER A 195 7.24 -11.45 -4.40
N VAL A 196 6.09 -11.09 -4.96
CA VAL A 196 5.71 -11.41 -6.33
C VAL A 196 6.73 -10.91 -7.38
N LEU A 197 7.54 -9.91 -7.05
CA LEU A 197 8.65 -9.44 -7.89
C LEU A 197 9.64 -10.55 -8.29
N GLU A 198 9.75 -11.59 -7.47
CA GLU A 198 10.68 -12.72 -7.70
C GLU A 198 10.09 -13.81 -8.60
N PHE A 199 8.81 -13.70 -9.00
CA PHE A 199 8.15 -14.70 -9.83
C PHE A 199 8.44 -14.46 -11.31
N GLU A 200 8.70 -15.54 -12.06
CA GLU A 200 9.01 -15.48 -13.50
C GLU A 200 7.89 -14.81 -14.33
N GLN A 201 6.64 -14.96 -13.89
CA GLN A 201 5.48 -14.37 -14.55
C GLN A 201 5.52 -12.84 -14.61
N THR A 202 6.28 -12.20 -13.71
CA THR A 202 6.37 -10.74 -13.64
C THR A 202 7.41 -10.13 -14.59
N GLN A 203 8.24 -10.92 -15.27
CA GLN A 203 9.36 -10.43 -16.09
C GLN A 203 8.96 -9.47 -17.23
N ASN A 204 7.69 -9.49 -17.66
CA ASN A 204 7.16 -8.58 -18.67
C ASN A 204 6.31 -7.43 -18.07
N VAL A 205 6.30 -7.28 -16.76
CA VAL A 205 5.61 -6.21 -16.05
C VAL A 205 6.54 -5.00 -15.97
N SER A 206 6.02 -3.79 -16.19
CA SER A 206 6.81 -2.56 -16.09
C SER A 206 6.86 -2.01 -14.68
N LEU A 207 5.75 -2.13 -13.95
CA LEU A 207 5.59 -1.64 -12.59
C LEU A 207 4.67 -2.55 -11.79
N ILE A 208 5.08 -2.93 -10.60
CA ILE A 208 4.26 -3.62 -9.61
C ILE A 208 3.93 -2.63 -8.49
N LEU A 209 2.67 -2.61 -8.03
CA LEU A 209 2.22 -1.81 -6.91
C LEU A 209 1.76 -2.74 -5.79
N SER A 210 2.41 -2.63 -4.63
CA SER A 210 2.18 -3.52 -3.48
C SER A 210 2.08 -2.78 -2.15
N GLY A 211 1.53 -3.47 -1.16
CA GLY A 211 1.47 -3.07 0.24
C GLY A 211 2.04 -4.13 1.17
N HIS A 212 1.20 -4.65 2.09
CA HIS A 212 1.44 -5.80 2.96
C HIS A 212 2.46 -5.61 4.07
N THR A 213 3.55 -4.91 3.82
CA THR A 213 4.71 -4.85 4.73
C THR A 213 4.57 -3.84 5.84
N HIS A 214 3.66 -2.87 5.69
CA HIS A 214 3.54 -1.69 6.57
C HIS A 214 4.86 -0.93 6.79
N GLY A 215 5.84 -1.08 5.89
CA GLY A 215 7.21 -0.61 6.13
C GLY A 215 7.87 -1.25 7.36
N GLY A 216 7.28 -2.36 7.87
CA GLY A 216 7.63 -3.02 9.11
C GLY A 216 7.11 -2.33 10.37
N GLN A 217 6.25 -1.32 10.24
CA GLN A 217 5.65 -0.47 11.30
C GLN A 217 6.66 0.24 12.23
N ILE A 218 7.80 -0.37 12.52
CA ILE A 218 8.85 0.17 13.39
C ILE A 218 10.17 0.21 12.65
N LYS A 219 10.75 1.40 12.53
CA LYS A 219 12.09 1.62 11.99
C LYS A 219 12.91 2.41 12.99
N ILE A 220 13.88 1.76 13.58
CA ILE A 220 14.78 2.37 14.58
C ILE A 220 15.96 3.01 13.83
N PRO A 221 16.31 4.28 14.13
CA PRO A 221 17.51 4.90 13.55
C PRO A 221 18.73 3.99 13.72
N TRP A 222 19.56 3.88 12.69
CA TRP A 222 20.77 3.04 12.56
C TRP A 222 20.56 1.52 12.64
N LEU A 223 19.48 1.02 13.25
CA LEU A 223 19.16 -0.41 13.33
C LEU A 223 18.26 -0.88 12.18
N GLY A 224 17.47 0.04 11.60
CA GLY A 224 16.49 -0.25 10.56
C GLY A 224 15.20 -0.87 11.11
N THR A 225 14.54 -1.68 10.32
CA THR A 225 13.29 -2.36 10.67
C THR A 225 13.57 -3.70 11.32
N PRO A 226 13.31 -3.90 12.63
CA PRO A 226 13.60 -5.17 13.31
C PRO A 226 12.87 -6.37 12.68
N ALA A 227 11.64 -6.14 12.19
CA ALA A 227 10.82 -7.18 11.57
C ALA A 227 11.35 -7.72 10.22
N LYS A 228 12.35 -7.09 9.59
CA LYS A 228 12.92 -7.52 8.30
C LYS A 228 13.42 -8.97 8.25
N PHE A 229 13.67 -9.57 9.41
CA PHE A 229 14.09 -10.95 9.54
C PHE A 229 12.92 -11.93 9.70
N ALA A 230 11.69 -11.41 9.87
CA ALA A 230 10.51 -12.24 10.15
C ALA A 230 9.87 -12.81 8.88
N THR A 231 9.87 -12.06 7.78
CA THR A 231 9.27 -12.49 6.51
C THR A 231 10.13 -12.08 5.32
N LYS A 232 9.97 -12.81 4.18
CA LYS A 232 10.65 -12.47 2.92
C LYS A 232 10.19 -11.13 2.35
N ASP A 233 8.92 -10.77 2.54
CA ASP A 233 8.33 -9.53 2.01
C ASP A 233 8.98 -8.28 2.61
N LEU A 234 9.42 -8.34 3.85
CA LEU A 234 10.11 -7.22 4.52
C LEU A 234 11.50 -6.90 3.95
N ARG A 235 12.01 -7.68 3.00
CA ARG A 235 13.15 -7.27 2.15
C ARG A 235 12.76 -6.08 1.26
N PHE A 236 11.48 -5.98 0.92
CA PHE A 236 10.86 -4.89 0.17
C PHE A 236 9.96 -4.07 1.11
N ALA A 237 10.52 -3.54 2.20
CA ALA A 237 9.73 -2.96 3.27
C ALA A 237 8.90 -1.75 2.82
N GLN A 238 9.50 -0.79 2.10
CA GLN A 238 8.85 0.43 1.64
C GLN A 238 9.69 1.12 0.56
N GLY A 239 9.04 1.75 -0.42
CA GLY A 239 9.67 2.57 -1.46
C GLY A 239 9.78 1.87 -2.81
N LEU A 240 10.63 2.42 -3.68
CA LEU A 240 10.82 1.95 -5.04
C LEU A 240 12.01 0.98 -5.13
N PHE A 241 11.75 -0.22 -5.61
CA PHE A 241 12.75 -1.26 -5.86
C PHE A 241 12.80 -1.57 -7.36
N ARG A 242 13.89 -2.20 -7.79
CA ARG A 242 14.06 -2.66 -9.16
C ARG A 242 14.67 -4.05 -9.18
N HIS A 243 14.12 -4.92 -10.00
CA HIS A 243 14.67 -6.22 -10.34
C HIS A 243 14.66 -6.38 -11.85
N HIS A 244 15.85 -6.36 -12.48
CA HIS A 244 15.99 -6.25 -13.93
C HIS A 244 15.24 -5.02 -14.48
N ASP A 245 14.31 -5.23 -15.41
CA ASP A 245 13.48 -4.17 -16.00
C ASP A 245 12.17 -3.90 -15.27
N VAL A 246 11.85 -4.72 -14.27
CA VAL A 246 10.64 -4.59 -13.45
C VAL A 246 10.89 -3.65 -12.29
N GLN A 247 9.99 -2.70 -12.09
CA GLN A 247 9.98 -1.84 -10.93
C GLN A 247 8.89 -2.29 -9.96
N LEU A 248 9.13 -2.18 -8.66
CA LEU A 248 8.18 -2.47 -7.61
C LEU A 248 8.11 -1.26 -6.69
N TYR A 249 6.92 -0.73 -6.49
CA TYR A 249 6.67 0.24 -5.43
C TYR A 249 5.90 -0.42 -4.30
N VAL A 250 6.41 -0.29 -3.09
CA VAL A 250 5.79 -0.81 -1.87
C VAL A 250 5.42 0.35 -0.98
N SER A 251 4.12 0.54 -0.76
CA SER A 251 3.63 1.53 0.19
C SER A 251 3.65 0.99 1.62
N SER A 252 3.89 1.87 2.58
CA SER A 252 3.80 1.50 4.01
C SER A 252 2.37 1.38 4.51
N GLY A 253 1.38 1.60 3.65
CA GLY A 253 -0.04 1.49 4.01
C GLY A 253 -0.54 2.57 4.96
N THR A 254 -1.86 2.65 5.10
CA THR A 254 -2.51 3.70 5.89
C THR A 254 -2.92 3.26 7.29
N GLY A 255 -3.09 1.95 7.51
CA GLY A 255 -3.50 1.37 8.78
C GLY A 255 -2.35 0.84 9.64
N VAL A 256 -2.72 0.09 10.65
CA VAL A 256 -1.81 -0.64 11.54
C VAL A 256 -2.29 -2.08 11.70
N ILE A 257 -1.37 -3.00 11.90
CA ILE A 257 -1.66 -4.41 12.13
C ILE A 257 -1.03 -4.91 13.43
N GLY A 258 -1.73 -5.79 14.12
CA GLY A 258 -1.26 -6.35 15.40
C GLY A 258 -1.26 -5.33 16.52
N LEU A 259 -0.17 -4.61 16.71
CA LEU A 259 -0.06 -3.55 17.70
C LEU A 259 -0.36 -2.17 17.09
N PRO A 260 -1.08 -1.28 17.82
CA PRO A 260 -1.38 0.07 17.36
C PRO A 260 -0.14 0.99 17.43
N ILE A 261 0.95 0.58 16.79
CA ILE A 261 2.23 1.26 16.92
C ILE A 261 2.82 1.50 15.53
N ARG A 262 3.22 2.76 15.27
CA ARG A 262 4.17 3.11 14.22
C ARG A 262 5.30 3.94 14.81
N PHE A 263 6.54 3.67 14.40
CA PHE A 263 7.69 4.44 14.83
C PHE A 263 8.73 4.52 13.72
N GLY A 264 8.99 5.74 13.22
CA GLY A 264 9.89 5.96 12.09
C GLY A 264 9.34 5.47 10.75
N VAL A 265 8.03 5.13 10.70
CA VAL A 265 7.30 4.69 9.48
C VAL A 265 5.90 5.26 9.53
N ARG A 266 5.73 6.44 8.93
CA ARG A 266 4.42 7.10 8.86
C ARG A 266 3.46 6.33 7.96
N PRO A 267 2.14 6.33 8.25
CA PRO A 267 1.13 5.86 7.32
C PRO A 267 1.20 6.66 6.02
N GLU A 268 1.02 5.99 4.88
CA GLU A 268 1.32 6.55 3.57
C GLU A 268 0.12 6.50 2.62
N ILE A 269 -0.14 7.63 1.96
CA ILE A 269 -0.94 7.78 0.75
C ILE A 269 0.07 8.01 -0.37
N ALA A 270 0.31 7.01 -1.22
CA ALA A 270 1.37 7.09 -2.21
C ALA A 270 0.85 7.67 -3.54
N VAL A 271 1.50 8.73 -4.02
CA VAL A 271 1.26 9.30 -5.35
C VAL A 271 2.43 8.96 -6.25
N LEU A 272 2.18 8.15 -7.27
CA LEU A 272 3.18 7.81 -8.27
C LEU A 272 2.90 8.58 -9.55
N ARG A 273 3.93 9.19 -10.10
CA ARG A 273 3.86 9.91 -11.37
C ARG A 273 4.68 9.15 -12.41
N LEU A 274 4.01 8.66 -13.45
CA LEU A 274 4.68 7.93 -14.51
C LEU A 274 5.48 8.88 -15.38
N LYS A 275 6.70 8.49 -15.72
CA LYS A 275 7.65 9.21 -16.58
C LYS A 275 8.20 8.30 -17.65
N ARG A 276 8.46 8.84 -18.81
CA ARG A 276 9.15 8.11 -19.86
C ARG A 276 10.63 7.98 -19.51
N ALA A 277 11.12 6.73 -19.50
CA ALA A 277 12.56 6.51 -19.42
C ALA A 277 13.19 6.89 -20.78
N VAL A 278 14.24 7.67 -20.72
CA VAL A 278 15.05 8.07 -21.91
C VAL A 278 15.95 6.92 -22.33
#